data_411f0ed4711278c5b5d03e4f6ca4a0a2
#
_entry.id   411f0ed4711278c5b5d03e4f6ca4a0a2
#
_cell.length_a   1.000
_cell.length_b   1.000
_cell.length_c   1.000
_cell.angle_alpha   90.00
_cell.angle_beta   90.00
_cell.angle_gamma   90.00
#
_symmetry.space_group_name_H-M   'P 1'
#
loop_
_entity.id
_entity.type
_entity.pdbx_description
1 polymer ?
#
loop_
_entity_poly.entity_id
_entity_poly.type
_entity_poly.pdbx_seq_one_letter_code
_entity_poly.pdbx_strand_id
1 'polypeptide(L)'
;MNKKRIVIFASGRGSNAEAIHEACENGTVNGEVVGVICDHAGAQVLERARRWNVPSTVIELKSFENKAAFNDALLEAAVSYKPDLICLAGYMRICGENLIHAFPNRIINIHPALLPSFRGLHAQRQAIEAGVKVAGCTVHFVGTGLDDGPIITQTAVPVYDDDTEDTLSARILEQDRKSTRLNSSHKVQSRMPSSA
;
A
#
# COMPACT_ATOMS: atom_id res chain seq x y z
N MET A 1 7.15 15.83 -18.84
CA MET A 1 7.11 14.38 -18.61
C MET A 1 5.68 13.98 -18.32
N ASN A 2 5.18 12.87 -18.88
CA ASN A 2 3.83 12.41 -18.56
C ASN A 2 3.77 11.96 -17.09
N LYS A 3 2.70 12.33 -16.38
CA LYS A 3 2.45 11.85 -15.01
C LYS A 3 2.29 10.33 -15.00
N LYS A 4 2.80 9.67 -13.97
CA LYS A 4 2.64 8.23 -13.76
C LYS A 4 1.24 7.92 -13.25
N ARG A 5 0.60 6.92 -13.83
CA ARG A 5 -0.76 6.48 -13.49
C ARG A 5 -0.71 5.57 -12.27
N ILE A 6 -1.30 6.00 -11.17
CA ILE A 6 -1.30 5.27 -9.89
C ILE A 6 -2.70 4.74 -9.60
N VAL A 7 -2.79 3.44 -9.32
CA VAL A 7 -4.01 2.82 -8.76
C VAL A 7 -3.75 2.49 -7.30
N ILE A 8 -4.71 2.82 -6.44
CA ILE A 8 -4.64 2.56 -5.02
C ILE A 8 -5.57 1.40 -4.66
N PHE A 9 -5.05 0.41 -3.94
CA PHE A 9 -5.85 -0.62 -3.29
C PHE A 9 -5.97 -0.30 -1.81
N ALA A 10 -7.19 -0.31 -1.26
CA ALA A 10 -7.43 -0.02 0.15
C ALA A 10 -8.65 -0.76 0.68
N SER A 11 -8.67 -1.06 1.99
CA SER A 11 -9.79 -1.77 2.64
C SER A 11 -10.56 -0.91 3.66
N GLY A 12 -10.06 0.26 4.03
CA GLY A 12 -10.59 0.99 5.19
C GLY A 12 -10.63 2.51 5.05
N ARG A 13 -10.07 3.21 6.05
CA ARG A 13 -10.14 4.68 6.17
C ARG A 13 -9.48 5.44 5.02
N GLY A 14 -8.46 4.88 4.39
CA GLY A 14 -7.77 5.49 3.26
C GLY A 14 -6.84 6.66 3.63
N SER A 15 -6.28 6.68 4.83
CA SER A 15 -5.34 7.75 5.24
C SER A 15 -4.05 7.74 4.42
N ASN A 16 -3.53 6.56 4.06
CA ASN A 16 -2.38 6.44 3.18
C ASN A 16 -2.74 6.78 1.73
N ALA A 17 -3.94 6.40 1.29
CA ALA A 17 -4.47 6.81 -0.01
C ALA A 17 -4.55 8.34 -0.14
N GLU A 18 -5.00 9.03 0.90
CA GLU A 18 -5.03 10.50 0.97
C GLU A 18 -3.64 11.10 0.85
N ALA A 19 -2.66 10.57 1.59
CA ALA A 19 -1.27 11.04 1.53
C ALA A 19 -0.67 10.88 0.12
N ILE A 20 -0.97 9.77 -0.58
CA ILE A 20 -0.53 9.53 -1.96
C ILE A 20 -1.20 10.53 -2.91
N HIS A 21 -2.52 10.71 -2.79
CA HIS A 21 -3.27 11.66 -3.62
C HIS A 21 -2.75 13.09 -3.45
N GLU A 22 -2.62 13.57 -2.20
CA GLU A 22 -2.06 14.89 -1.89
C GLU A 22 -0.65 15.10 -2.46
N ALA A 23 0.20 14.06 -2.39
CA ALA A 23 1.55 14.11 -2.93
C ALA A 23 1.58 14.23 -4.47
N CYS A 24 0.59 13.65 -5.14
CA CYS A 24 0.39 13.82 -6.58
C CYS A 24 -0.12 15.23 -6.92
N GLU A 25 -1.10 15.73 -6.17
CA GLU A 25 -1.71 17.05 -6.42
C GLU A 25 -0.73 18.21 -6.18
N ASN A 26 0.08 18.13 -5.13
CA ASN A 26 1.06 19.16 -4.82
C ASN A 26 2.39 19.04 -5.62
N GLY A 27 2.48 18.04 -6.52
CA GLY A 27 3.63 17.83 -7.39
C GLY A 27 4.86 17.20 -6.72
N THR A 28 4.77 16.78 -5.45
CA THR A 28 5.84 16.01 -4.78
C THR A 28 6.08 14.69 -5.50
N VAL A 29 5.01 14.09 -6.04
CA VAL A 29 5.03 12.88 -6.86
C VAL A 29 4.64 13.24 -8.28
N ASN A 30 5.47 12.92 -9.26
CA ASN A 30 5.12 13.07 -10.67
C ASN A 30 4.16 11.94 -11.09
N GLY A 31 2.97 11.94 -10.54
CA GLY A 31 1.92 10.94 -10.77
C GLY A 31 0.53 11.52 -10.69
N GLU A 32 -0.44 10.69 -11.03
CA GLU A 32 -1.87 10.95 -10.85
C GLU A 32 -2.56 9.69 -10.32
N VAL A 33 -3.46 9.83 -9.36
CA VAL A 33 -4.31 8.74 -8.90
C VAL A 33 -5.44 8.57 -9.91
N VAL A 34 -5.42 7.48 -10.66
CA VAL A 34 -6.38 7.22 -11.74
C VAL A 34 -7.50 6.27 -11.34
N GLY A 35 -7.41 5.64 -10.19
CA GLY A 35 -8.43 4.74 -9.67
C GLY A 35 -8.17 4.28 -8.26
N VAL A 36 -9.25 3.95 -7.55
CA VAL A 36 -9.23 3.30 -6.24
C VAL A 36 -9.97 1.97 -6.33
N ILE A 37 -9.33 0.88 -5.94
CA ILE A 37 -9.95 -0.43 -5.82
C ILE A 37 -10.10 -0.75 -4.33
N CYS A 38 -11.31 -1.10 -3.91
CA CYS A 38 -11.63 -1.36 -2.52
C CYS A 38 -12.36 -2.70 -2.38
N ASP A 39 -12.04 -3.47 -1.34
CA ASP A 39 -12.65 -4.77 -1.06
C ASP A 39 -13.83 -4.69 -0.07
N HIS A 40 -14.27 -3.47 0.26
CA HIS A 40 -15.36 -3.24 1.21
C HIS A 40 -16.19 -2.02 0.82
N ALA A 41 -17.50 -2.24 0.54
CA ALA A 41 -18.41 -1.19 0.07
C ALA A 41 -18.61 -0.03 1.07
N GLY A 42 -18.46 -0.28 2.37
CA GLY A 42 -18.60 0.73 3.43
C GLY A 42 -17.30 1.48 3.78
N ALA A 43 -16.24 1.29 3.02
CA ALA A 43 -14.94 1.88 3.35
C ALA A 43 -14.90 3.39 3.10
N GLN A 44 -14.35 4.15 4.07
CA GLN A 44 -14.25 5.61 3.98
C GLN A 44 -13.38 6.10 2.81
N VAL A 45 -12.45 5.26 2.32
CA VAL A 45 -11.63 5.58 1.14
C VAL A 45 -12.48 5.88 -0.10
N LEU A 46 -13.65 5.27 -0.25
CA LEU A 46 -14.56 5.51 -1.37
C LEU A 46 -15.13 6.94 -1.34
N GLU A 47 -15.47 7.45 -0.16
CA GLU A 47 -15.88 8.85 0.01
C GLU A 47 -14.75 9.83 -0.30
N ARG A 48 -13.51 9.45 0.02
CA ARG A 48 -12.32 10.22 -0.35
C ARG A 48 -12.14 10.24 -1.87
N ALA A 49 -12.19 9.08 -2.52
CA ALA A 49 -12.09 8.96 -3.98
C ALA A 49 -13.14 9.83 -4.70
N ARG A 50 -14.40 9.83 -4.19
CA ARG A 50 -15.46 10.68 -4.71
C ARG A 50 -15.13 12.17 -4.59
N ARG A 51 -14.61 12.62 -3.43
CA ARG A 51 -14.19 14.01 -3.20
C ARG A 51 -13.03 14.44 -4.10
N TRP A 52 -12.14 13.50 -4.41
CA TRP A 52 -11.01 13.73 -5.33
C TRP A 52 -11.42 13.66 -6.81
N ASN A 53 -12.67 13.33 -7.10
CA ASN A 53 -13.16 13.04 -8.46
C ASN A 53 -12.37 11.90 -9.13
N VAL A 54 -11.91 10.92 -8.35
CA VAL A 54 -11.21 9.72 -8.79
C VAL A 54 -12.19 8.56 -8.85
N PRO A 55 -12.27 7.83 -9.98
CA PRO A 55 -13.15 6.67 -10.10
C PRO A 55 -12.74 5.58 -9.10
N SER A 56 -13.74 4.86 -8.58
CA SER A 56 -13.50 3.75 -7.66
C SER A 56 -14.28 2.51 -8.06
N THR A 57 -13.69 1.34 -7.80
CA THR A 57 -14.29 0.02 -8.02
C THR A 57 -14.31 -0.75 -6.71
N VAL A 58 -15.47 -1.30 -6.37
CA VAL A 58 -15.64 -2.15 -5.19
C VAL A 58 -15.69 -3.60 -5.62
N ILE A 59 -14.82 -4.44 -5.05
CA ILE A 59 -14.73 -5.87 -5.34
C ILE A 59 -14.66 -6.63 -4.01
N GLU A 60 -15.81 -7.12 -3.54
CA GLU A 60 -15.91 -7.83 -2.27
C GLU A 60 -15.77 -9.34 -2.48
N LEU A 61 -14.89 -10.00 -1.73
CA LEU A 61 -14.66 -11.46 -1.84
C LEU A 61 -15.95 -12.29 -1.72
N LYS A 62 -16.86 -11.85 -0.84
CA LYS A 62 -18.15 -12.55 -0.63
C LYS A 62 -19.09 -12.58 -1.85
N SER A 63 -18.81 -11.75 -2.87
CA SER A 63 -19.61 -11.67 -4.11
C SER A 63 -19.15 -12.67 -5.17
N PHE A 64 -18.14 -13.49 -4.88
CA PHE A 64 -17.56 -14.45 -5.80
C PHE A 64 -17.68 -15.87 -5.25
N GLU A 65 -17.80 -16.84 -6.14
CA GLU A 65 -17.89 -18.25 -5.79
C GLU A 65 -16.64 -18.79 -5.10
N ASN A 66 -15.48 -18.24 -5.47
CA ASN A 66 -14.19 -18.67 -4.94
C ASN A 66 -13.13 -17.56 -5.05
N LYS A 67 -11.98 -17.80 -4.42
CA LYS A 67 -10.87 -16.85 -4.40
C LYS A 67 -10.25 -16.60 -5.78
N ALA A 68 -10.29 -17.59 -6.68
CA ALA A 68 -9.74 -17.43 -8.03
C ALA A 68 -10.56 -16.40 -8.82
N ALA A 69 -11.91 -16.55 -8.85
CA ALA A 69 -12.79 -15.59 -9.50
C ALA A 69 -12.66 -14.17 -8.93
N PHE A 70 -12.50 -14.05 -7.62
CA PHE A 70 -12.21 -12.76 -6.97
C PHE A 70 -10.88 -12.15 -7.44
N ASN A 71 -9.80 -12.95 -7.50
CA ASN A 71 -8.50 -12.50 -7.97
C ASN A 71 -8.52 -12.08 -9.45
N ASP A 72 -9.28 -12.78 -10.28
CA ASP A 72 -9.44 -12.43 -11.70
C ASP A 72 -10.18 -11.12 -11.87
N ALA A 73 -11.24 -10.88 -11.08
CA ALA A 73 -11.95 -9.61 -11.08
C ALA A 73 -11.07 -8.44 -10.60
N LEU A 74 -10.20 -8.67 -9.60
CA LEU A 74 -9.21 -7.68 -9.15
C LEU A 74 -8.23 -7.34 -10.26
N LEU A 75 -7.73 -8.35 -10.98
CA LEU A 75 -6.82 -8.17 -12.10
C LEU A 75 -7.50 -7.37 -13.23
N GLU A 76 -8.71 -7.75 -13.62
CA GLU A 76 -9.48 -7.07 -14.66
C GLU A 76 -9.70 -5.59 -14.31
N ALA A 77 -10.13 -5.31 -13.08
CA ALA A 77 -10.30 -3.94 -12.61
C ALA A 77 -8.98 -3.16 -12.62
N ALA A 78 -7.88 -3.75 -12.15
CA ALA A 78 -6.58 -3.09 -12.17
C ALA A 78 -6.12 -2.76 -13.60
N VAL A 79 -6.25 -3.71 -14.52
CA VAL A 79 -5.88 -3.54 -15.95
C VAL A 79 -6.71 -2.43 -16.61
N SER A 80 -8.00 -2.32 -16.28
CA SER A 80 -8.88 -1.30 -16.87
C SER A 80 -8.41 0.13 -16.62
N TYR A 81 -7.77 0.38 -15.49
CA TYR A 81 -7.18 1.67 -15.14
C TYR A 81 -5.83 1.95 -15.81
N LYS A 82 -5.19 0.96 -16.44
CA LYS A 82 -3.88 1.07 -17.09
C LYS A 82 -2.82 1.71 -16.19
N PRO A 83 -2.55 1.16 -14.99
CA PRO A 83 -1.60 1.77 -14.05
C PRO A 83 -0.15 1.58 -14.49
N ASP A 84 0.68 2.58 -14.21
CA ASP A 84 2.13 2.42 -14.15
C ASP A 84 2.57 1.81 -12.82
N LEU A 85 1.82 2.10 -11.73
CA LEU A 85 2.11 1.64 -10.36
C LEU A 85 0.81 1.34 -9.63
N ILE A 86 0.81 0.27 -8.84
CA ILE A 86 -0.24 -0.07 -7.88
C ILE A 86 0.31 0.12 -6.47
N CYS A 87 -0.42 0.88 -5.64
CA CYS A 87 -0.06 1.11 -4.24
C CYS A 87 -1.07 0.41 -3.32
N LEU A 88 -0.61 -0.55 -2.52
CA LEU A 88 -1.42 -1.12 -1.46
C LEU A 88 -1.36 -0.17 -0.25
N ALA A 89 -2.44 0.55 -0.02
CA ALA A 89 -2.55 1.59 1.02
C ALA A 89 -3.52 1.16 2.13
N GLY A 90 -3.10 0.23 2.95
CA GLY A 90 -3.96 -0.42 3.95
C GLY A 90 -4.94 -1.40 3.31
N TYR A 91 -4.49 -2.15 2.32
CA TYR A 91 -5.23 -3.25 1.72
C TYR A 91 -4.99 -4.52 2.55
N MET A 92 -6.09 -5.10 3.08
CA MET A 92 -6.03 -6.18 4.08
C MET A 92 -6.06 -7.59 3.48
N ARG A 93 -5.94 -7.72 2.15
CA ARG A 93 -5.95 -9.01 1.48
C ARG A 93 -4.64 -9.28 0.78
N ILE A 94 -4.31 -10.56 0.68
CA ILE A 94 -3.17 -11.03 -0.10
C ILE A 94 -3.54 -10.92 -1.59
N CYS A 95 -2.68 -10.26 -2.36
CA CYS A 95 -2.80 -10.20 -3.82
C CYS A 95 -2.64 -11.58 -4.43
N GLY A 96 -3.48 -11.89 -5.43
CA GLY A 96 -3.34 -13.11 -6.20
C GLY A 96 -2.06 -13.08 -7.07
N GLU A 97 -1.48 -14.25 -7.32
CA GLU A 97 -0.30 -14.37 -8.18
C GLU A 97 -0.55 -13.84 -9.60
N ASN A 98 -1.78 -13.99 -10.12
CA ASN A 98 -2.19 -13.43 -11.41
C ASN A 98 -1.98 -11.91 -11.49
N LEU A 99 -2.35 -11.17 -10.42
CA LEU A 99 -2.12 -9.72 -10.34
C LEU A 99 -0.62 -9.40 -10.26
N ILE A 100 0.15 -10.14 -9.43
CA ILE A 100 1.60 -9.94 -9.26
C ILE A 100 2.34 -10.18 -10.57
N HIS A 101 2.01 -11.25 -11.28
CA HIS A 101 2.62 -11.58 -12.57
C HIS A 101 2.25 -10.59 -13.68
N ALA A 102 1.04 -10.01 -13.66
CA ALA A 102 0.63 -9.00 -14.62
C ALA A 102 1.33 -7.63 -14.41
N PHE A 103 1.76 -7.36 -13.18
CA PHE A 103 2.39 -6.10 -12.79
C PHE A 103 3.75 -6.32 -12.09
N PRO A 104 4.73 -6.99 -12.73
CA PRO A 104 6.02 -7.31 -12.11
C PRO A 104 6.75 -6.02 -11.72
N ASN A 105 7.19 -5.94 -10.45
CA ASN A 105 7.85 -4.76 -9.86
C ASN A 105 7.05 -3.45 -9.98
N ARG A 106 5.72 -3.55 -10.08
CA ARG A 106 4.82 -2.40 -10.17
C ARG A 106 3.73 -2.40 -9.08
N ILE A 107 3.85 -3.27 -8.10
CA ILE A 107 2.98 -3.28 -6.92
C ILE A 107 3.86 -3.00 -5.71
N ILE A 108 3.55 -1.96 -4.97
CA ILE A 108 4.23 -1.62 -3.72
C ILE A 108 3.26 -1.70 -2.55
N ASN A 109 3.78 -2.11 -1.39
CA ASN A 109 3.04 -2.17 -0.13
C ASN A 109 3.77 -1.37 0.94
N ILE A 110 2.99 -0.83 1.87
CA ILE A 110 3.48 -0.21 3.10
C ILE A 110 3.12 -1.14 4.24
N HIS A 111 4.14 -1.77 4.82
CA HIS A 111 3.98 -2.68 5.95
C HIS A 111 4.40 -1.99 7.26
N PRO A 112 3.59 -2.04 8.33
CA PRO A 112 3.85 -1.29 9.57
C PRO A 112 4.85 -2.00 10.51
N ALA A 113 5.94 -2.55 9.95
CA ALA A 113 7.08 -3.09 10.68
C ALA A 113 8.38 -2.91 9.91
N LEU A 114 9.49 -3.14 10.58
CA LEU A 114 10.82 -3.21 9.95
C LEU A 114 11.06 -4.62 9.40
N LEU A 115 10.66 -4.87 8.17
CA LEU A 115 10.89 -6.15 7.51
C LEU A 115 12.39 -6.52 7.49
N PRO A 116 12.74 -7.78 7.67
CA PRO A 116 11.91 -9.00 7.60
C PRO A 116 11.19 -9.37 8.90
N SER A 117 11.27 -8.54 9.95
CA SER A 117 10.61 -8.82 11.23
C SER A 117 9.11 -8.51 11.17
N PHE A 118 8.32 -9.23 11.98
CA PHE A 118 6.90 -8.96 12.22
C PHE A 118 6.05 -8.90 10.95
N ARG A 119 6.17 -9.90 10.08
CA ARG A 119 5.34 -10.05 8.87
C ARG A 119 3.88 -10.32 9.24
N GLY A 120 2.98 -10.00 8.31
CA GLY A 120 1.56 -10.30 8.44
C GLY A 120 0.78 -9.32 9.30
N LEU A 121 -0.32 -9.80 9.89
CA LEU A 121 -1.25 -8.97 10.64
C LEU A 121 -0.72 -8.62 12.04
N HIS A 122 -1.20 -7.49 12.59
CA HIS A 122 -0.88 -7.04 13.95
C HIS A 122 0.62 -6.86 14.21
N ALA A 123 1.37 -6.38 13.25
CA ALA A 123 2.81 -6.20 13.34
C ALA A 123 3.25 -5.34 14.53
N GLN A 124 2.46 -4.32 14.90
CA GLN A 124 2.72 -3.47 16.05
C GLN A 124 2.58 -4.25 17.38
N ARG A 125 1.54 -5.08 17.48
CA ARG A 125 1.35 -5.96 18.64
C ARG A 125 2.52 -6.95 18.75
N GLN A 126 2.92 -7.57 17.66
CA GLN A 126 4.06 -8.48 17.62
C GLN A 126 5.34 -7.78 18.11
N ALA A 127 5.57 -6.54 17.70
CA ALA A 127 6.73 -5.75 18.12
C ALA A 127 6.71 -5.46 19.63
N ILE A 128 5.57 -5.08 20.20
CA ILE A 128 5.39 -4.84 21.64
C ILE A 128 5.61 -6.13 22.43
N GLU A 129 4.95 -7.23 22.05
CA GLU A 129 5.08 -8.54 22.71
C GLU A 129 6.51 -9.08 22.66
N ALA A 130 7.24 -8.81 21.58
CA ALA A 130 8.66 -9.16 21.47
C ALA A 130 9.59 -8.26 22.29
N GLY A 131 9.10 -7.18 22.89
CA GLY A 131 9.87 -6.26 23.71
C GLY A 131 10.95 -5.46 22.98
N VAL A 132 10.81 -5.27 21.64
CA VAL A 132 11.78 -4.51 20.86
C VAL A 132 11.72 -3.03 21.22
N LYS A 133 12.85 -2.34 21.14
CA LYS A 133 12.94 -0.90 21.41
C LYS A 133 12.86 -0.03 20.17
N VAL A 134 12.86 -0.66 18.98
CA VAL A 134 12.75 0.00 17.68
C VAL A 134 11.75 -0.76 16.82
N ALA A 135 10.74 -0.06 16.30
CA ALA A 135 9.80 -0.53 15.29
C ALA A 135 9.83 0.42 14.09
N GLY A 136 8.84 0.36 13.21
CA GLY A 136 8.79 1.28 12.08
C GLY A 136 7.87 0.81 10.97
N CYS A 137 8.12 1.31 9.78
CA CYS A 137 7.43 0.88 8.57
C CYS A 137 8.42 0.57 7.44
N THR A 138 7.97 -0.28 6.53
CA THR A 138 8.72 -0.68 5.34
C THR A 138 7.86 -0.46 4.10
N VAL A 139 8.41 0.25 3.12
CA VAL A 139 7.88 0.25 1.75
C VAL A 139 8.64 -0.80 0.96
N HIS A 140 7.93 -1.72 0.34
CA HIS A 140 8.54 -2.82 -0.41
C HIS A 140 7.74 -3.16 -1.67
N PHE A 141 8.36 -3.80 -2.64
CA PHE A 141 7.65 -4.43 -3.74
C PHE A 141 6.91 -5.67 -3.24
N VAL A 142 5.73 -5.92 -3.79
CA VAL A 142 4.94 -7.10 -3.44
C VAL A 142 5.45 -8.30 -4.24
N GLY A 143 5.84 -9.35 -3.51
CA GLY A 143 6.17 -10.67 -4.03
C GLY A 143 5.01 -11.66 -3.87
N THR A 144 5.23 -12.92 -4.24
CA THR A 144 4.23 -13.99 -4.11
C THR A 144 4.11 -14.53 -2.68
N GLY A 145 5.11 -14.28 -1.84
CA GLY A 145 5.07 -14.60 -0.42
C GLY A 145 4.54 -13.46 0.44
N LEU A 146 4.37 -13.72 1.74
CA LEU A 146 3.86 -12.74 2.68
C LEU A 146 4.95 -11.74 3.07
N ASP A 147 4.78 -10.48 2.68
CA ASP A 147 5.67 -9.36 3.00
C ASP A 147 7.17 -9.68 2.76
N ASP A 148 7.47 -10.32 1.61
CA ASP A 148 8.80 -10.89 1.31
C ASP A 148 9.52 -10.23 0.13
N GLY A 149 8.85 -9.32 -0.55
CA GLY A 149 9.42 -8.65 -1.72
C GLY A 149 10.56 -7.66 -1.39
N PRO A 150 11.30 -7.22 -2.41
CA PRO A 150 12.45 -6.31 -2.23
C PRO A 150 12.08 -5.01 -1.52
N ILE A 151 12.86 -4.67 -0.50
CA ILE A 151 12.67 -3.45 0.29
C ILE A 151 13.10 -2.23 -0.51
N ILE A 152 12.23 -1.22 -0.57
CA ILE A 152 12.52 0.09 -1.19
C ILE A 152 13.09 1.03 -0.14
N THR A 153 12.41 1.16 1.01
CA THR A 153 12.83 2.04 2.10
C THR A 153 12.23 1.60 3.42
N GLN A 154 12.87 2.01 4.51
CA GLN A 154 12.40 1.78 5.87
C GLN A 154 12.53 3.05 6.69
N THR A 155 11.59 3.27 7.59
CA THR A 155 11.64 4.36 8.58
C THR A 155 11.45 3.78 9.96
N ALA A 156 12.37 4.06 10.85
CA ALA A 156 12.36 3.57 12.23
C ALA A 156 11.72 4.56 13.19
N VAL A 157 11.02 4.03 14.19
CA VAL A 157 10.47 4.78 15.34
C VAL A 157 10.84 4.08 16.65
N PRO A 158 11.00 4.83 17.76
CA PRO A 158 11.18 4.20 19.07
C PRO A 158 9.92 3.48 19.53
N VAL A 159 10.09 2.42 20.32
CA VAL A 159 9.02 1.77 21.10
C VAL A 159 9.27 2.09 22.56
N TYR A 160 8.28 2.69 23.21
CA TYR A 160 8.35 3.05 24.63
C TYR A 160 7.75 1.95 25.50
N ASP A 161 8.14 1.91 26.80
CA ASP A 161 7.74 0.84 27.72
C ASP A 161 6.22 0.86 28.04
N ASP A 162 5.58 2.00 27.87
CA ASP A 162 4.14 2.23 28.05
C ASP A 162 3.33 2.19 26.75
N ASP A 163 3.95 1.81 25.63
CA ASP A 163 3.24 1.75 24.36
C ASP A 163 2.17 0.66 24.34
N THR A 164 1.02 1.06 23.84
CA THR A 164 -0.03 0.16 23.38
C THR A 164 0.06 -0.03 21.87
N GLU A 165 -0.66 -1.01 21.33
CA GLU A 165 -0.78 -1.19 19.87
C GLU A 165 -1.23 0.10 19.18
N ASP A 166 -2.15 0.85 19.79
CA ASP A 166 -2.69 2.10 19.25
C ASP A 166 -1.67 3.24 19.24
N THR A 167 -0.92 3.43 20.33
CA THR A 167 0.09 4.50 20.42
C THR A 167 1.26 4.26 19.47
N LEU A 168 1.74 3.02 19.37
CA LEU A 168 2.77 2.65 18.43
C LEU A 168 2.27 2.77 16.98
N SER A 169 1.04 2.33 16.71
CA SER A 169 0.41 2.48 15.37
C SER A 169 0.31 3.94 14.96
N ALA A 170 -0.10 4.83 15.86
CA ALA A 170 -0.19 6.26 15.57
C ALA A 170 1.18 6.86 15.23
N ARG A 171 2.24 6.49 15.98
CA ARG A 171 3.61 6.93 15.75
C ARG A 171 4.16 6.42 14.42
N ILE A 172 3.94 5.15 14.09
CA ILE A 172 4.34 4.57 12.80
C ILE A 172 3.59 5.26 11.66
N LEU A 173 2.28 5.49 11.79
CA LEU A 173 1.46 6.11 10.77
C LEU A 173 1.90 7.54 10.45
N GLU A 174 2.35 8.29 11.44
CA GLU A 174 2.91 9.64 11.21
C GLU A 174 4.17 9.58 10.34
N GLN A 175 5.06 8.63 10.60
CA GLN A 175 6.27 8.43 9.81
C GLN A 175 5.99 7.80 8.44
N ASP A 176 5.03 6.89 8.37
CA ASP A 176 4.57 6.28 7.13
C ASP A 176 4.07 7.33 6.14
N ARG A 177 3.24 8.27 6.57
CA ARG A 177 2.80 9.40 5.76
C ARG A 177 3.95 10.27 5.27
N LYS A 178 4.98 10.51 6.10
CA LYS A 178 6.20 11.24 5.71
C LYS A 178 7.00 10.45 4.68
N SER A 179 7.16 9.14 4.87
CA SER A 179 7.88 8.26 3.96
C SER A 179 7.18 8.12 2.61
N THR A 180 5.86 8.02 2.59
CA THR A 180 5.04 7.98 1.38
C THR A 180 5.22 9.24 0.54
N ARG A 181 5.33 10.41 1.17
CA ARG A 181 5.58 11.70 0.49
C ARG A 181 7.00 11.81 -0.09
N LEU A 182 8.00 11.28 0.60
CA LEU A 182 9.41 11.45 0.23
C LEU A 182 9.92 10.46 -0.83
N ASN A 183 9.36 9.24 -0.88
CA ASN A 183 9.91 8.15 -1.69
C ASN A 183 9.33 7.99 -3.08
N SER A 184 8.21 8.61 -3.35
CA SER A 184 7.60 8.59 -4.67
C SER A 184 8.33 9.44 -5.71
N SER A 185 9.26 10.31 -5.31
CA SER A 185 9.89 11.27 -6.21
C SER A 185 11.31 10.90 -6.71
N HIS A 186 12.10 10.11 -6.00
CA HIS A 186 13.52 9.93 -6.37
C HIS A 186 14.09 8.51 -6.37
N LYS A 187 13.55 7.55 -5.63
CA LYS A 187 14.19 6.22 -5.46
C LYS A 187 13.56 5.07 -6.25
N VAL A 188 12.31 5.18 -6.65
CA VAL A 188 11.64 4.13 -7.45
C VAL A 188 12.23 4.07 -8.85
N GLN A 189 12.63 5.21 -9.41
CA GLN A 189 13.23 5.28 -10.75
C GLN A 189 14.66 4.71 -10.81
N SER A 190 15.43 4.76 -9.73
CA SER A 190 16.83 4.34 -9.71
C SER A 190 17.04 2.85 -9.36
N ARG A 191 16.00 2.14 -8.95
CA ARG A 191 16.06 0.71 -8.59
C ARG A 191 15.23 -0.22 -9.47
N MET A 192 14.58 0.30 -10.51
CA MET A 192 14.03 -0.58 -11.54
C MET A 192 15.19 -1.19 -12.32
N PRO A 193 15.31 -2.52 -12.42
CA PRO A 193 16.28 -3.12 -13.29
C PRO A 193 16.00 -2.62 -14.71
N SER A 194 17.05 -2.12 -15.40
CA SER A 194 16.97 -1.82 -16.82
C SER A 194 16.56 -3.11 -17.52
N SER A 195 15.43 -3.07 -18.23
CA SER A 195 15.02 -4.16 -19.10
C SER A 195 16.15 -4.42 -20.10
N ALA A 196 16.81 -5.57 -19.94
CA ALA A 196 17.63 -6.17 -20.96
C ALA A 196 16.73 -6.91 -21.94
#